data_fb458be4b474d0e1937fbe6976431dea
#
_entry.id   fb458be4b474d0e1937fbe6976431dea
#
_cell.length_a   1.000
_cell.length_b   1.000
_cell.length_c   1.000
_cell.angle_alpha   90.00
_cell.angle_beta   90.00
_cell.angle_gamma   90.00
#
_symmetry.space_group_name_H-M   'P 1'
#
loop_
_entity.id
_entity.type
_entity.pdbx_description
1 polymer ?
#
loop_
_entity_poly.entity_id
_entity_poly.type
_entity_poly.pdbx_seq_one_letter_code
_entity_poly.pdbx_strand_id
1 'polypeptide(L)'
;MIYVSHKQLSSKATLPFLTGVLLLFTLFASAQKTIERKGGAYIKISLQAYAFSKVLNDNAKGRGAGMSLADLVDYSAQNNFDAVDLTGYYFPGYPQIPTDEYIYSLKKKAYESGVEICCTGVRNDFANPDPAKRAADVKHVKEWVDVAVKLGAPMLRIFSGTAFEGYEKNWDSIASYMTASIKECVAYAKSKGVLIGVQNHGDFLKTADETIKLVKLVDSDWFGVIVDTGYFLTADPYADMEKVMPYAINFLAKESPFGNNSPIKIDLKKAMKIIHNSGYRGYVSIETLSPKTPKGQPENTAQKAYDPYVAVPAFLKSVRAAAKEQFN
;
A
#
# COMPACT_ATOMS: atom_id res chain seq x y z
N MET A 1 87.34 -54.62 22.76
CA MET A 1 87.50 -53.20 23.05
C MET A 1 86.91 -52.38 21.91
N ILE A 2 85.69 -52.03 22.02
CA ILE A 2 85.08 -51.08 21.08
C ILE A 2 84.04 -50.30 21.89
N TYR A 3 84.27 -48.99 22.03
CA TYR A 3 83.40 -48.03 22.68
C TYR A 3 82.23 -47.67 21.77
N VAL A 4 81.02 -47.77 22.23
CA VAL A 4 79.83 -47.27 21.56
C VAL A 4 79.31 -46.06 22.29
N SER A 5 79.36 -44.91 21.64
CA SER A 5 78.83 -43.63 22.12
C SER A 5 77.35 -43.54 21.88
N HIS A 6 76.57 -43.29 22.93
CA HIS A 6 75.17 -42.91 22.84
C HIS A 6 75.00 -41.42 22.52
N LYS A 7 74.44 -41.12 21.32
CA LYS A 7 73.92 -39.80 21.03
C LYS A 7 72.41 -39.76 21.34
N GLN A 8 72.04 -38.95 22.32
CA GLN A 8 70.64 -38.59 22.56
C GLN A 8 70.16 -37.65 21.46
N LEU A 9 69.10 -38.02 20.77
CA LEU A 9 68.34 -37.17 19.85
C LEU A 9 67.16 -36.55 20.65
N SER A 10 67.24 -35.25 20.93
CA SER A 10 66.09 -34.46 21.44
C SER A 10 65.16 -34.12 20.25
N SER A 11 64.00 -34.74 20.20
CA SER A 11 62.91 -34.34 19.28
C SER A 11 62.18 -33.14 19.85
N LYS A 12 62.36 -31.96 19.29
CA LYS A 12 61.48 -30.84 19.50
C LYS A 12 60.23 -31.02 18.65
N ALA A 13 59.11 -31.37 19.24
CA ALA A 13 57.82 -31.34 18.60
C ALA A 13 57.36 -29.86 18.47
N THR A 14 57.35 -29.36 17.27
CA THR A 14 56.71 -28.11 16.91
C THR A 14 55.22 -28.34 16.69
N LEU A 15 54.41 -27.82 17.62
CA LEU A 15 52.94 -27.78 17.54
C LEU A 15 52.55 -26.70 16.50
N PRO A 16 51.78 -26.99 15.44
CA PRO A 16 51.30 -25.93 14.56
C PRO A 16 50.19 -25.14 15.26
N PHE A 17 50.42 -23.84 15.42
CA PHE A 17 49.42 -22.87 15.85
C PHE A 17 48.36 -22.75 14.76
N LEU A 18 47.21 -23.42 14.93
CA LEU A 18 46.03 -23.23 14.09
C LEU A 18 45.36 -21.92 14.52
N THR A 19 45.68 -20.82 13.90
CA THR A 19 44.94 -19.56 14.03
C THR A 19 43.63 -19.72 13.30
N GLY A 20 42.60 -20.14 14.03
CA GLY A 20 41.22 -20.10 13.55
C GLY A 20 40.75 -18.65 13.43
N VAL A 21 40.72 -18.13 12.21
CA VAL A 21 40.03 -16.86 11.92
C VAL A 21 38.54 -17.12 12.04
N LEU A 22 37.96 -16.78 13.18
CA LEU A 22 36.52 -16.76 13.39
C LEU A 22 35.98 -15.56 12.60
N LEU A 23 35.52 -15.79 11.37
CA LEU A 23 34.73 -14.82 10.60
C LEU A 23 33.37 -14.70 11.31
N LEU A 24 33.26 -13.71 12.19
CA LEU A 24 31.98 -13.23 12.70
C LEU A 24 31.25 -12.55 11.52
N PHE A 25 30.43 -13.32 10.81
CA PHE A 25 29.35 -12.75 10.01
C PHE A 25 28.35 -12.12 10.97
N THR A 26 28.54 -10.83 11.27
CA THR A 26 27.47 -10.00 11.82
C THR A 26 26.41 -9.89 10.72
N LEU A 27 25.39 -10.73 10.80
CA LEU A 27 24.14 -10.52 10.11
C LEU A 27 23.55 -9.21 10.66
N PHE A 28 23.88 -8.09 10.03
CA PHE A 28 23.09 -6.89 10.20
C PHE A 28 21.71 -7.23 9.65
N ALA A 29 20.78 -7.57 10.53
CA ALA A 29 19.38 -7.56 10.22
C ALA A 29 19.06 -6.10 9.87
N SER A 30 19.07 -5.78 8.59
CA SER A 30 18.68 -4.48 8.09
C SER A 30 17.17 -4.41 8.24
N ALA A 31 16.70 -3.98 9.40
CA ALA A 31 15.28 -3.68 9.55
C ALA A 31 14.96 -2.52 8.61
N GLN A 32 13.90 -2.65 7.83
CA GLN A 32 13.45 -1.58 6.92
C GLN A 32 13.44 -0.25 7.67
N LYS A 33 14.21 0.70 7.17
CA LYS A 33 14.34 2.03 7.76
C LYS A 33 13.01 2.78 7.57
N THR A 34 12.65 3.57 8.56
CA THR A 34 11.59 4.55 8.43
C THR A 34 11.93 5.55 7.31
N ILE A 35 10.91 6.08 6.65
CA ILE A 35 11.12 7.04 5.56
C ILE A 35 11.56 8.37 6.15
N GLU A 36 12.80 8.76 5.88
CA GLU A 36 13.34 10.05 6.29
C GLU A 36 12.91 11.13 5.28
N ARG A 37 12.24 12.18 5.77
CA ARG A 37 11.74 13.28 4.95
C ARG A 37 12.36 14.59 5.36
N LYS A 38 12.78 15.39 4.37
CA LYS A 38 13.33 16.74 4.59
C LYS A 38 12.29 17.80 4.21
N GLY A 39 12.33 18.97 4.86
CA GLY A 39 11.52 20.13 4.51
C GLY A 39 10.15 20.22 5.19
N GLY A 40 9.93 19.48 6.30
CA GLY A 40 8.67 19.52 7.05
C GLY A 40 7.49 18.83 6.35
N ALA A 41 6.34 18.79 7.02
CA ALA A 41 5.16 18.15 6.46
C ALA A 41 4.57 18.96 5.28
N TYR A 42 4.12 18.23 4.25
CA TYR A 42 3.46 18.83 3.08
C TYR A 42 2.53 17.81 2.44
N ILE A 43 1.34 18.24 2.06
CA ILE A 43 0.37 17.35 1.43
C ILE A 43 -0.17 17.90 0.12
N LYS A 44 -0.49 16.98 -0.79
CA LYS A 44 -1.36 17.16 -1.95
C LYS A 44 -2.62 16.33 -1.74
N ILE A 45 -3.76 16.79 -2.22
CA ILE A 45 -5.02 16.06 -2.05
C ILE A 45 -5.36 15.35 -3.36
N SER A 46 -5.56 14.03 -3.28
CA SER A 46 -5.93 13.20 -4.43
C SER A 46 -7.31 12.56 -4.27
N LEU A 47 -7.93 12.24 -5.39
CA LEU A 47 -9.20 11.52 -5.43
C LEU A 47 -8.95 10.02 -5.63
N GLN A 48 -9.50 9.20 -4.74
CA GLN A 48 -9.51 7.74 -4.91
C GLN A 48 -10.70 7.35 -5.79
N ALA A 49 -10.42 6.65 -6.90
CA ALA A 49 -11.44 6.21 -7.86
C ALA A 49 -12.59 5.41 -7.23
N TYR A 50 -12.33 4.71 -6.11
CA TYR A 50 -13.35 3.89 -5.45
C TYR A 50 -14.54 4.71 -4.93
N ALA A 51 -14.38 6.02 -4.69
CA ALA A 51 -15.49 6.91 -4.35
C ALA A 51 -16.62 6.90 -5.42
N PHE A 52 -16.25 6.65 -6.68
CA PHE A 52 -17.15 6.55 -7.83
C PHE A 52 -17.38 5.09 -8.29
N SER A 53 -17.16 4.12 -7.39
CA SER A 53 -17.12 2.69 -7.74
C SER A 53 -18.32 2.19 -8.54
N LYS A 54 -19.54 2.66 -8.23
CA LYS A 54 -20.75 2.23 -8.94
C LYS A 54 -20.72 2.66 -10.40
N VAL A 55 -20.58 3.95 -10.66
CA VAL A 55 -20.63 4.51 -12.02
C VAL A 55 -19.42 4.12 -12.87
N LEU A 56 -18.23 3.98 -12.25
CA LEU A 56 -17.04 3.45 -12.92
C LEU A 56 -17.21 1.98 -13.31
N ASN A 57 -17.78 1.14 -12.43
CA ASN A 57 -18.08 -0.24 -12.75
C ASN A 57 -19.13 -0.38 -13.84
N ASP A 58 -20.13 0.49 -13.87
CA ASP A 58 -21.15 0.45 -14.91
C ASP A 58 -20.55 0.73 -16.28
N ASN A 59 -19.67 1.70 -16.38
CA ASN A 59 -18.91 1.98 -17.62
C ASN A 59 -17.94 0.82 -17.97
N ALA A 60 -17.05 0.44 -17.06
CA ALA A 60 -16.02 -0.56 -17.32
C ALA A 60 -16.59 -1.94 -17.71
N LYS A 61 -17.81 -2.27 -17.27
CA LYS A 61 -18.52 -3.52 -17.57
C LYS A 61 -19.60 -3.39 -18.64
N GLY A 62 -19.69 -2.25 -19.31
CA GLY A 62 -20.69 -2.03 -20.38
C GLY A 62 -22.14 -2.06 -19.90
N ARG A 63 -22.42 -1.71 -18.64
CA ARG A 63 -23.78 -1.72 -18.06
C ARG A 63 -24.50 -0.37 -18.13
N GLY A 64 -24.02 0.51 -18.97
CA GLY A 64 -24.54 1.87 -19.19
C GLY A 64 -23.42 2.87 -19.43
N ALA A 65 -23.81 4.15 -19.64
CA ALA A 65 -22.84 5.21 -19.89
C ALA A 65 -21.85 5.37 -18.72
N GLY A 66 -22.35 5.39 -17.48
CA GLY A 66 -21.53 5.49 -16.29
C GLY A 66 -20.54 6.66 -16.35
N MET A 67 -19.36 6.46 -15.73
CA MET A 67 -18.22 7.36 -15.75
C MET A 67 -17.00 6.58 -16.23
N SER A 68 -16.28 7.07 -17.21
CA SER A 68 -14.98 6.52 -17.62
C SER A 68 -13.86 7.02 -16.70
N LEU A 69 -12.66 6.42 -16.78
CA LEU A 69 -11.50 6.94 -16.06
C LEU A 69 -11.04 8.31 -16.61
N ALA A 70 -11.29 8.59 -17.88
CA ALA A 70 -11.04 9.92 -18.45
C ALA A 70 -11.99 10.98 -17.87
N ASP A 71 -13.28 10.64 -17.69
CA ASP A 71 -14.23 11.54 -17.02
C ASP A 71 -13.86 11.76 -15.53
N LEU A 72 -13.29 10.75 -14.87
CA LEU A 72 -12.81 10.90 -13.50
C LEU A 72 -11.62 11.87 -13.41
N VAL A 73 -10.74 11.89 -14.42
CA VAL A 73 -9.66 12.89 -14.51
C VAL A 73 -10.25 14.28 -14.69
N ASP A 74 -11.23 14.47 -15.58
CA ASP A 74 -11.92 15.74 -15.76
C ASP A 74 -12.62 16.20 -14.49
N TYR A 75 -13.31 15.28 -13.82
CA TYR A 75 -13.94 15.56 -12.53
C TYR A 75 -12.92 16.00 -11.47
N SER A 76 -11.75 15.35 -11.44
CA SER A 76 -10.67 15.71 -10.53
C SER A 76 -10.16 17.13 -10.79
N ALA A 77 -9.96 17.49 -12.05
CA ALA A 77 -9.56 18.84 -12.45
C ALA A 77 -10.61 19.90 -12.06
N GLN A 78 -11.87 19.64 -12.38
CA GLN A 78 -13.00 20.55 -12.09
C GLN A 78 -13.17 20.83 -10.59
N ASN A 79 -12.79 19.87 -9.72
CA ASN A 79 -12.84 20.01 -8.28
C ASN A 79 -11.48 20.39 -7.65
N ASN A 80 -10.49 20.75 -8.48
CA ASN A 80 -9.16 21.17 -8.07
C ASN A 80 -8.43 20.13 -7.20
N PHE A 81 -8.57 18.84 -7.51
CA PHE A 81 -7.68 17.83 -6.95
C PHE A 81 -6.28 17.95 -7.55
N ASP A 82 -5.25 17.76 -6.73
CA ASP A 82 -3.88 17.74 -7.20
C ASP A 82 -3.57 16.46 -8.01
N ALA A 83 -4.25 15.36 -7.66
CA ALA A 83 -4.01 14.06 -8.27
C ALA A 83 -5.23 13.13 -8.22
N VAL A 84 -5.12 12.01 -8.93
CA VAL A 84 -6.10 10.93 -8.94
C VAL A 84 -5.42 9.56 -8.81
N ASP A 85 -6.04 8.63 -8.06
CA ASP A 85 -5.72 7.20 -8.08
C ASP A 85 -6.61 6.50 -9.11
N LEU A 86 -6.01 6.06 -10.22
CA LEU A 86 -6.70 5.33 -11.27
C LEU A 86 -6.67 3.83 -10.98
N THR A 87 -7.54 3.41 -10.06
CA THR A 87 -7.61 2.01 -9.62
C THR A 87 -7.88 1.05 -10.78
N GLY A 88 -7.06 0.00 -10.89
CA GLY A 88 -7.02 -0.95 -12.01
C GLY A 88 -8.34 -1.60 -12.36
N TYR A 89 -9.17 -1.96 -11.37
CA TYR A 89 -10.42 -2.67 -11.64
C TYR A 89 -11.52 -1.82 -12.31
N TYR A 90 -11.23 -0.55 -12.60
CA TYR A 90 -12.10 0.32 -13.41
C TYR A 90 -11.58 0.53 -14.83
N PHE A 91 -10.45 -0.10 -15.19
CA PHE A 91 -10.04 -0.16 -16.57
C PHE A 91 -10.92 -1.14 -17.34
N PRO A 92 -11.31 -0.82 -18.58
CA PRO A 92 -12.08 -1.74 -19.41
C PRO A 92 -11.35 -3.09 -19.57
N GLY A 93 -12.07 -4.19 -19.39
CA GLY A 93 -11.52 -5.54 -19.54
C GLY A 93 -10.73 -6.07 -18.35
N TYR A 94 -10.55 -5.31 -17.25
CA TYR A 94 -9.89 -5.84 -16.05
C TYR A 94 -10.43 -7.22 -15.64
N PRO A 95 -9.58 -8.24 -15.35
CA PRO A 95 -8.15 -8.16 -14.97
C PRO A 95 -7.16 -8.15 -16.14
N GLN A 96 -7.59 -8.23 -17.40
CA GLN A 96 -6.72 -8.10 -18.56
C GLN A 96 -5.99 -6.75 -18.54
N ILE A 97 -4.78 -6.75 -19.10
CA ILE A 97 -4.00 -5.53 -19.26
C ILE A 97 -4.62 -4.66 -20.36
N PRO A 98 -4.89 -3.38 -20.09
CA PRO A 98 -5.42 -2.48 -21.10
C PRO A 98 -4.39 -2.22 -22.21
N THR A 99 -4.88 -1.77 -23.39
CA THR A 99 -3.99 -1.43 -24.50
C THR A 99 -3.12 -0.22 -24.17
N ASP A 100 -1.94 -0.16 -24.77
CA ASP A 100 -1.01 0.98 -24.60
C ASP A 100 -1.65 2.29 -25.02
N GLU A 101 -2.44 2.27 -26.09
CA GLU A 101 -3.19 3.43 -26.57
C GLU A 101 -4.14 3.98 -25.49
N TYR A 102 -4.90 3.10 -24.83
CA TYR A 102 -5.79 3.51 -23.74
C TYR A 102 -5.02 4.07 -22.55
N ILE A 103 -3.91 3.41 -22.14
CA ILE A 103 -3.06 3.87 -21.03
C ILE A 103 -2.49 5.25 -21.34
N TYR A 104 -1.93 5.43 -22.54
CA TYR A 104 -1.33 6.70 -22.96
C TYR A 104 -2.36 7.82 -23.15
N SER A 105 -3.59 7.49 -23.56
CA SER A 105 -4.67 8.47 -23.62
C SER A 105 -5.02 9.02 -22.23
N LEU A 106 -5.07 8.18 -21.20
CA LEU A 106 -5.30 8.60 -19.83
C LEU A 106 -4.13 9.45 -19.29
N LYS A 107 -2.89 9.05 -19.56
CA LYS A 107 -1.70 9.81 -19.17
C LYS A 107 -1.70 11.21 -19.80
N LYS A 108 -1.96 11.28 -21.12
CA LYS A 108 -2.08 12.55 -21.86
C LYS A 108 -3.18 13.41 -21.27
N LYS A 109 -4.37 12.82 -21.04
CA LYS A 109 -5.53 13.51 -20.46
C LYS A 109 -5.20 14.12 -19.10
N ALA A 110 -4.60 13.34 -18.19
CA ALA A 110 -4.21 13.80 -16.86
C ALA A 110 -3.22 14.98 -16.95
N TYR A 111 -2.20 14.87 -17.80
CA TYR A 111 -1.23 15.95 -18.01
C TYR A 111 -1.86 17.23 -18.53
N GLU A 112 -2.72 17.14 -19.56
CA GLU A 112 -3.42 18.28 -20.14
C GLU A 112 -4.42 18.93 -19.18
N SER A 113 -4.95 18.16 -18.22
CA SER A 113 -5.86 18.63 -17.18
C SER A 113 -5.15 19.19 -15.94
N GLY A 114 -3.81 19.11 -15.88
CA GLY A 114 -3.04 19.53 -14.70
C GLY A 114 -3.27 18.64 -13.47
N VAL A 115 -3.67 17.38 -13.66
CA VAL A 115 -3.92 16.40 -12.59
C VAL A 115 -2.85 15.31 -12.63
N GLU A 116 -2.18 15.07 -11.52
CA GLU A 116 -1.19 14.00 -11.44
C GLU A 116 -1.87 12.62 -11.30
N ILE A 117 -1.26 11.56 -11.84
CA ILE A 117 -1.67 10.18 -11.54
C ILE A 117 -0.76 9.70 -10.40
N CYS A 118 -1.26 9.73 -9.16
CA CYS A 118 -0.46 9.42 -7.99
C CYS A 118 -0.31 7.92 -7.74
N CYS A 119 -1.25 7.12 -8.19
CA CYS A 119 -1.31 5.69 -7.91
C CYS A 119 -2.19 4.96 -8.92
N THR A 120 -1.95 3.68 -9.08
CA THR A 120 -2.93 2.70 -9.53
C THR A 120 -2.94 1.51 -8.57
N GLY A 121 -3.85 0.56 -8.71
CA GLY A 121 -3.92 -0.55 -7.76
C GLY A 121 -4.71 -1.74 -8.29
N VAL A 122 -4.35 -2.91 -7.82
CA VAL A 122 -4.97 -4.18 -8.24
C VAL A 122 -5.64 -4.89 -7.08
N ARG A 123 -6.43 -5.90 -7.40
CA ARG A 123 -6.88 -6.92 -6.45
C ARG A 123 -5.90 -8.07 -6.49
N ASN A 124 -5.46 -8.50 -5.33
CA ASN A 124 -4.60 -9.66 -5.13
C ASN A 124 -4.90 -10.28 -3.76
N ASP A 125 -4.55 -11.54 -3.57
CA ASP A 125 -4.70 -12.27 -2.31
C ASP A 125 -3.43 -13.08 -2.01
N PHE A 126 -2.43 -12.43 -1.41
CA PHE A 126 -1.18 -13.08 -1.02
C PHE A 126 -1.31 -13.90 0.28
N ALA A 127 -2.42 -13.78 1.01
CA ALA A 127 -2.77 -14.63 2.15
C ALA A 127 -3.38 -15.97 1.72
N ASN A 128 -3.67 -16.17 0.44
CA ASN A 128 -4.25 -17.41 -0.06
C ASN A 128 -3.32 -18.61 0.21
N PRO A 129 -3.82 -19.71 0.81
CA PRO A 129 -2.99 -20.88 1.11
C PRO A 129 -2.48 -21.62 -0.14
N ASP A 130 -3.19 -21.49 -1.28
CA ASP A 130 -2.82 -22.12 -2.54
C ASP A 130 -1.63 -21.38 -3.20
N PRO A 131 -0.45 -22.02 -3.34
CA PRO A 131 0.70 -21.38 -3.95
C PRO A 131 0.51 -21.03 -5.43
N ALA A 132 -0.32 -21.78 -6.17
CA ALA A 132 -0.59 -21.49 -7.58
C ALA A 132 -1.41 -20.19 -7.73
N LYS A 133 -2.36 -19.94 -6.84
CA LYS A 133 -3.12 -18.69 -6.80
C LYS A 133 -2.23 -17.51 -6.44
N ARG A 134 -1.36 -17.66 -5.44
CA ARG A 134 -0.38 -16.60 -5.11
C ARG A 134 0.57 -16.30 -6.28
N ALA A 135 1.04 -17.34 -6.99
CA ALA A 135 1.90 -17.14 -8.16
C ALA A 135 1.17 -16.41 -9.31
N ALA A 136 -0.11 -16.69 -9.52
CA ALA A 136 -0.95 -15.97 -10.47
C ALA A 136 -1.10 -14.48 -10.08
N ASP A 137 -1.32 -14.20 -8.80
CA ASP A 137 -1.40 -12.83 -8.28
C ASP A 137 -0.05 -12.09 -8.38
N VAL A 138 1.07 -12.76 -8.14
CA VAL A 138 2.41 -12.18 -8.35
C VAL A 138 2.60 -11.78 -9.81
N LYS A 139 2.23 -12.65 -10.75
CA LYS A 139 2.27 -12.34 -12.18
C LYS A 139 1.41 -11.12 -12.50
N HIS A 140 0.16 -11.12 -12.03
CA HIS A 140 -0.78 -10.02 -12.23
C HIS A 140 -0.25 -8.68 -11.69
N VAL A 141 0.30 -8.68 -10.48
CA VAL A 141 0.91 -7.47 -9.89
C VAL A 141 2.06 -6.96 -10.75
N LYS A 142 2.96 -7.84 -11.24
CA LYS A 142 4.07 -7.44 -12.12
C LYS A 142 3.59 -6.83 -13.43
N GLU A 143 2.58 -7.40 -14.05
CA GLU A 143 1.96 -6.86 -15.26
C GLU A 143 1.38 -5.46 -15.01
N TRP A 144 0.78 -5.23 -13.84
CA TRP A 144 0.26 -3.91 -13.47
C TRP A 144 1.35 -2.93 -12.99
N VAL A 145 2.51 -3.39 -12.59
CA VAL A 145 3.70 -2.53 -12.44
C VAL A 145 4.06 -1.92 -13.80
N ASP A 146 4.06 -2.70 -14.88
CA ASP A 146 4.31 -2.18 -16.23
C ASP A 146 3.23 -1.18 -16.67
N VAL A 147 1.97 -1.40 -16.30
CA VAL A 147 0.89 -0.41 -16.51
C VAL A 147 1.16 0.88 -15.72
N ALA A 148 1.57 0.78 -14.46
CA ALA A 148 1.91 1.96 -13.64
C ALA A 148 3.04 2.78 -14.27
N VAL A 149 4.10 2.14 -14.78
CA VAL A 149 5.17 2.80 -15.54
C VAL A 149 4.63 3.57 -16.73
N LYS A 150 3.79 2.94 -17.54
CA LYS A 150 3.21 3.56 -18.76
C LYS A 150 2.28 4.73 -18.41
N LEU A 151 1.49 4.60 -17.33
CA LEU A 151 0.66 5.70 -16.80
C LEU A 151 1.50 6.87 -16.24
N GLY A 152 2.74 6.59 -15.82
CA GLY A 152 3.54 7.54 -15.04
C GLY A 152 3.14 7.57 -13.57
N ALA A 153 2.42 6.56 -13.08
CA ALA A 153 2.07 6.41 -11.67
C ALA A 153 3.29 5.92 -10.87
N PRO A 154 3.75 6.66 -9.84
CA PRO A 154 4.95 6.30 -9.09
C PRO A 154 4.75 5.11 -8.14
N MET A 155 3.51 4.70 -7.92
CA MET A 155 3.15 3.68 -6.94
C MET A 155 2.05 2.75 -7.46
N LEU A 156 2.18 1.45 -7.13
CA LEU A 156 1.13 0.45 -7.30
C LEU A 156 0.64 -0.03 -5.93
N ARG A 157 -0.66 0.08 -5.68
CA ARG A 157 -1.31 -0.45 -4.48
C ARG A 157 -1.59 -1.94 -4.61
N ILE A 158 -1.25 -2.66 -3.53
CA ILE A 158 -1.63 -4.06 -3.32
C ILE A 158 -2.38 -4.22 -2.00
N PHE A 159 -3.02 -5.38 -1.83
CA PHE A 159 -3.53 -5.85 -0.54
C PHE A 159 -2.62 -6.93 0.03
N SER A 160 -2.69 -7.14 1.35
CA SER A 160 -2.05 -8.28 2.00
C SER A 160 -2.73 -9.60 1.60
N GLY A 161 -4.04 -9.61 1.61
CA GLY A 161 -4.88 -10.73 1.24
C GLY A 161 -6.12 -10.83 2.10
N THR A 162 -6.96 -11.82 1.82
CA THR A 162 -8.23 -12.02 2.51
C THR A 162 -8.03 -12.84 3.77
N ALA A 163 -8.50 -12.33 4.92
CA ALA A 163 -8.55 -13.08 6.15
C ALA A 163 -9.59 -14.23 6.05
N PHE A 164 -9.24 -15.37 6.61
CA PHE A 164 -10.12 -16.54 6.71
C PHE A 164 -10.24 -16.98 8.17
N GLU A 165 -11.23 -17.80 8.49
CA GLU A 165 -11.47 -18.26 9.86
C GLU A 165 -10.22 -18.90 10.48
N GLY A 166 -9.83 -18.43 11.67
CA GLY A 166 -8.67 -18.95 12.43
C GLY A 166 -7.30 -18.47 11.90
N TYR A 167 -7.27 -17.50 10.98
CA TYR A 167 -6.01 -16.97 10.45
C TYR A 167 -5.12 -16.36 11.55
N GLU A 168 -5.71 -15.83 12.61
CA GLU A 168 -4.98 -15.20 13.72
C GLU A 168 -3.99 -16.18 14.40
N LYS A 169 -4.39 -17.46 14.53
CA LYS A 169 -3.53 -18.52 15.11
C LYS A 169 -2.37 -18.90 14.19
N ASN A 170 -2.48 -18.59 12.91
CA ASN A 170 -1.50 -18.93 11.86
C ASN A 170 -0.84 -17.71 11.25
N TRP A 171 -0.97 -16.54 11.87
CA TRP A 171 -0.53 -15.25 11.30
C TRP A 171 0.90 -15.30 10.79
N ASP A 172 1.85 -15.83 11.58
CA ASP A 172 3.27 -15.89 11.21
C ASP A 172 3.56 -16.81 10.02
N SER A 173 2.87 -17.94 9.95
CA SER A 173 2.97 -18.85 8.80
C SER A 173 2.45 -18.20 7.53
N ILE A 174 1.29 -17.53 7.61
CA ILE A 174 0.68 -16.81 6.49
C ILE A 174 1.58 -15.65 6.07
N ALA A 175 2.07 -14.86 7.02
CA ALA A 175 2.98 -13.75 6.75
C ALA A 175 4.27 -14.21 6.04
N SER A 176 4.77 -15.39 6.34
CA SER A 176 5.96 -15.94 5.70
C SER A 176 5.78 -16.10 4.19
N TYR A 177 4.74 -16.81 3.72
CA TYR A 177 4.53 -16.99 2.29
C TYR A 177 3.97 -15.73 1.59
N MET A 178 3.20 -14.91 2.30
CA MET A 178 2.76 -13.59 1.82
C MET A 178 3.97 -12.69 1.57
N THR A 179 4.90 -12.62 2.51
CA THR A 179 6.13 -11.83 2.39
C THR A 179 6.98 -12.28 1.21
N ALA A 180 7.08 -13.59 0.95
CA ALA A 180 7.80 -14.10 -0.23
C ALA A 180 7.19 -13.56 -1.54
N SER A 181 5.85 -13.62 -1.67
CA SER A 181 5.13 -13.08 -2.83
C SER A 181 5.31 -11.57 -2.99
N ILE A 182 5.22 -10.82 -1.88
CA ILE A 182 5.41 -9.36 -1.89
C ILE A 182 6.85 -9.00 -2.27
N LYS A 183 7.86 -9.68 -1.74
CA LYS A 183 9.28 -9.45 -2.08
C LYS A 183 9.54 -9.61 -3.57
N GLU A 184 8.95 -10.61 -4.19
CA GLU A 184 9.07 -10.83 -5.63
C GLU A 184 8.45 -9.69 -6.44
N CYS A 185 7.28 -9.20 -6.04
CA CYS A 185 6.64 -8.02 -6.64
C CYS A 185 7.48 -6.76 -6.44
N VAL A 186 7.99 -6.53 -5.22
CA VAL A 186 8.81 -5.37 -4.88
C VAL A 186 10.12 -5.35 -5.64
N ALA A 187 10.80 -6.49 -5.78
CA ALA A 187 12.04 -6.59 -6.56
C ALA A 187 11.80 -6.20 -8.04
N TYR A 188 10.70 -6.66 -8.62
CA TYR A 188 10.31 -6.29 -9.99
C TYR A 188 9.97 -4.80 -10.08
N ALA A 189 9.13 -4.27 -9.19
CA ALA A 189 8.72 -2.88 -9.18
C ALA A 189 9.91 -1.92 -8.98
N LYS A 190 10.85 -2.27 -8.10
CA LYS A 190 12.13 -1.55 -7.90
C LYS A 190 12.90 -1.43 -9.21
N SER A 191 13.01 -2.50 -10.00
CA SER A 191 13.70 -2.48 -11.31
C SER A 191 13.02 -1.58 -12.34
N LYS A 192 11.76 -1.22 -12.11
CA LYS A 192 10.94 -0.37 -12.98
C LYS A 192 10.75 1.06 -12.42
N GLY A 193 11.28 1.36 -11.24
CA GLY A 193 11.13 2.66 -10.59
C GLY A 193 9.73 2.91 -10.01
N VAL A 194 9.00 1.84 -9.64
CA VAL A 194 7.66 1.91 -9.05
C VAL A 194 7.69 1.42 -7.60
N LEU A 195 7.09 2.19 -6.69
CA LEU A 195 6.88 1.78 -5.30
C LEU A 195 5.72 0.78 -5.19
N ILE A 196 5.83 -0.19 -4.30
CA ILE A 196 4.69 -1.03 -3.90
C ILE A 196 4.14 -0.52 -2.56
N GLY A 197 2.86 -0.16 -2.56
CA GLY A 197 2.13 0.24 -1.36
C GLY A 197 1.16 -0.83 -0.90
N VAL A 198 1.35 -1.39 0.31
CA VAL A 198 0.34 -2.25 0.92
C VAL A 198 -0.68 -1.40 1.68
N GLN A 199 -1.96 -1.60 1.41
CA GLN A 199 -3.05 -0.96 2.14
C GLN A 199 -3.43 -1.81 3.35
N ASN A 200 -3.46 -1.21 4.56
CA ASN A 200 -4.12 -1.85 5.69
C ASN A 200 -5.63 -1.81 5.43
N HIS A 201 -6.22 -2.96 5.13
CA HIS A 201 -7.61 -3.04 4.65
C HIS A 201 -8.57 -3.76 5.61
N GLY A 202 -8.12 -4.05 6.84
CA GLY A 202 -8.92 -4.71 7.87
C GLY A 202 -9.14 -6.21 7.66
N ASP A 203 -8.54 -6.78 6.63
CA ASP A 203 -8.57 -8.22 6.39
C ASP A 203 -7.48 -8.91 7.21
N PHE A 204 -6.24 -8.89 6.74
CA PHE A 204 -5.08 -9.48 7.43
C PHE A 204 -4.29 -8.44 8.26
N LEU A 205 -4.36 -7.16 7.90
CA LEU A 205 -3.70 -6.03 8.56
C LEU A 205 -4.74 -5.17 9.29
N LYS A 206 -5.07 -5.52 10.53
CA LYS A 206 -6.07 -4.83 11.36
C LYS A 206 -5.47 -3.85 12.36
N THR A 207 -4.19 -4.02 12.67
CA THR A 207 -3.48 -3.26 13.71
C THR A 207 -2.20 -2.65 13.14
N ALA A 208 -1.68 -1.63 13.83
CA ALA A 208 -0.37 -1.07 13.51
C ALA A 208 0.75 -2.11 13.65
N ASP A 209 0.68 -2.97 14.66
CA ASP A 209 1.72 -3.98 14.92
C ASP A 209 1.82 -5.02 13.81
N GLU A 210 0.69 -5.53 13.32
CA GLU A 210 0.64 -6.44 12.17
C GLU A 210 1.18 -5.77 10.91
N THR A 211 0.78 -4.52 10.66
CA THR A 211 1.21 -3.74 9.51
C THR A 211 2.72 -3.49 9.54
N ILE A 212 3.27 -3.03 10.66
CA ILE A 212 4.71 -2.77 10.84
C ILE A 212 5.50 -4.09 10.77
N LYS A 213 4.97 -5.17 11.31
CA LYS A 213 5.60 -6.49 11.24
C LYS A 213 5.75 -6.95 9.79
N LEU A 214 4.70 -6.81 8.97
CA LEU A 214 4.78 -7.14 7.54
C LEU A 214 5.82 -6.26 6.82
N VAL A 215 5.82 -4.95 7.08
CA VAL A 215 6.80 -4.01 6.50
C VAL A 215 8.22 -4.44 6.82
N LYS A 216 8.50 -4.78 8.08
CA LYS A 216 9.82 -5.25 8.52
C LYS A 216 10.20 -6.61 7.91
N LEU A 217 9.25 -7.51 7.70
CA LEU A 217 9.48 -8.79 7.04
C LEU A 217 9.83 -8.61 5.55
N VAL A 218 9.19 -7.68 4.86
CA VAL A 218 9.49 -7.36 3.45
C VAL A 218 10.86 -6.70 3.32
N ASP A 219 11.24 -5.82 4.22
CA ASP A 219 12.56 -5.18 4.35
C ASP A 219 13.07 -4.59 3.04
N SER A 220 12.34 -3.62 2.49
CA SER A 220 12.71 -2.94 1.25
C SER A 220 12.31 -1.46 1.28
N ASP A 221 13.22 -0.59 0.84
CA ASP A 221 12.98 0.84 0.64
C ASP A 221 12.00 1.16 -0.51
N TRP A 222 11.66 0.16 -1.32
CA TRP A 222 10.65 0.24 -2.39
C TRP A 222 9.27 -0.28 -1.98
N PHE A 223 9.09 -0.52 -0.68
CA PHE A 223 7.84 -0.98 -0.09
C PHE A 223 7.41 -0.07 1.06
N GLY A 224 6.15 0.27 1.12
CA GLY A 224 5.60 1.10 2.20
C GLY A 224 4.12 0.88 2.40
N VAL A 225 3.54 1.67 3.30
CA VAL A 225 2.13 1.54 3.70
C VAL A 225 1.30 2.65 3.07
N ILE A 226 0.15 2.28 2.54
CA ILE A 226 -0.97 3.19 2.31
C ILE A 226 -1.79 3.16 3.58
N VAL A 227 -1.67 4.19 4.39
CA VAL A 227 -2.37 4.30 5.68
C VAL A 227 -3.84 4.59 5.43
N ASP A 228 -4.68 3.57 5.55
CA ASP A 228 -6.12 3.68 5.38
C ASP A 228 -6.80 3.90 6.72
N THR A 229 -7.43 5.05 6.88
CA THR A 229 -8.08 5.44 8.15
C THR A 229 -9.28 4.57 8.53
N GLY A 230 -9.85 3.84 7.57
CA GLY A 230 -11.07 3.05 7.78
C GLY A 230 -10.85 1.64 8.31
N TYR A 231 -9.61 1.17 8.48
CA TYR A 231 -9.36 -0.25 8.69
C TYR A 231 -8.35 -0.60 9.79
N PHE A 232 -7.95 0.33 10.63
CA PHE A 232 -7.40 -0.03 11.93
C PHE A 232 -8.53 -0.42 12.87
N LEU A 233 -8.72 -1.71 13.08
CA LEU A 233 -9.87 -2.25 13.81
C LEU A 233 -9.52 -2.46 15.30
N THR A 234 -9.01 -1.40 15.93
CA THR A 234 -8.62 -1.34 17.34
C THR A 234 -9.48 -0.35 18.11
N ALA A 235 -9.28 -0.27 19.42
CA ALA A 235 -10.00 0.69 20.27
C ALA A 235 -9.60 2.15 19.98
N ASP A 236 -8.35 2.40 19.53
CA ASP A 236 -7.86 3.73 19.12
C ASP A 236 -7.17 3.67 17.76
N PRO A 237 -7.92 3.75 16.65
CA PRO A 237 -7.35 3.73 15.32
C PRO A 237 -6.42 4.91 15.01
N TYR A 238 -6.52 6.01 15.76
CA TYR A 238 -5.62 7.16 15.57
C TYR A 238 -4.23 6.88 16.14
N ALA A 239 -4.14 6.17 17.26
CA ALA A 239 -2.86 5.70 17.78
C ALA A 239 -2.18 4.72 16.80
N ASP A 240 -2.95 3.85 16.16
CA ASP A 240 -2.43 2.98 15.11
C ASP A 240 -1.93 3.78 13.89
N MET A 241 -2.69 4.77 13.42
CA MET A 241 -2.27 5.66 12.35
C MET A 241 -0.93 6.33 12.69
N GLU A 242 -0.82 6.96 13.87
CA GLU A 242 0.40 7.63 14.32
C GLU A 242 1.61 6.67 14.30
N LYS A 243 1.43 5.46 14.81
CA LYS A 243 2.47 4.42 14.88
C LYS A 243 2.96 3.97 13.51
N VAL A 244 2.09 3.94 12.48
CA VAL A 244 2.42 3.48 11.12
C VAL A 244 2.95 4.60 10.23
N MET A 245 2.68 5.87 10.53
CA MET A 245 3.11 7.02 9.70
C MET A 245 4.58 7.03 9.29
N PRO A 246 5.56 6.55 10.08
CA PRO A 246 6.96 6.46 9.64
C PRO A 246 7.19 5.59 8.40
N TYR A 247 6.27 4.71 8.07
CA TYR A 247 6.32 3.80 6.91
C TYR A 247 5.33 4.19 5.80
N ALA A 248 4.58 5.28 5.98
CA ALA A 248 3.54 5.70 5.05
C ALA A 248 4.14 6.23 3.75
N ILE A 249 3.70 5.73 2.61
CA ILE A 249 3.99 6.27 1.26
C ILE A 249 2.75 6.91 0.62
N ASN A 250 1.58 6.63 1.15
CA ASN A 250 0.32 7.30 0.84
C ASN A 250 -0.58 7.30 2.07
N PHE A 251 -1.54 8.20 2.13
CA PHE A 251 -2.54 8.28 3.17
C PHE A 251 -3.93 8.30 2.54
N LEU A 252 -4.80 7.39 2.95
CA LEU A 252 -6.17 7.28 2.44
C LEU A 252 -7.17 7.68 3.52
N ALA A 253 -7.70 8.89 3.39
CA ALA A 253 -8.70 9.43 4.29
C ALA A 253 -10.10 8.94 3.88
N LYS A 254 -10.73 8.16 4.76
CA LYS A 254 -12.14 7.74 4.65
C LYS A 254 -13.02 8.55 5.60
N GLU A 255 -14.31 8.57 5.33
CA GLU A 255 -15.27 9.31 6.16
C GLU A 255 -15.41 8.76 7.59
N SER A 256 -14.99 7.53 7.83
CA SER A 256 -15.05 6.87 9.15
C SER A 256 -13.75 6.11 9.44
N PRO A 257 -13.22 6.26 10.68
CA PRO A 257 -12.03 5.50 11.11
C PRO A 257 -12.33 4.03 11.47
N PHE A 258 -13.59 3.59 11.41
CA PHE A 258 -14.03 2.22 11.77
C PHE A 258 -14.65 1.48 10.58
N GLY A 259 -14.35 1.90 9.35
CA GLY A 259 -14.91 1.33 8.14
C GLY A 259 -16.26 1.95 7.73
N ASN A 260 -16.73 1.56 6.56
CA ASN A 260 -17.88 2.19 5.89
C ASN A 260 -19.26 1.83 6.48
N ASN A 261 -19.34 0.90 7.43
CA ASN A 261 -20.58 0.58 8.15
C ASN A 261 -20.70 1.31 9.50
N SER A 262 -19.67 2.02 9.91
CA SER A 262 -19.68 2.78 11.17
C SER A 262 -20.39 4.12 10.99
N PRO A 263 -21.27 4.52 11.92
CA PRO A 263 -21.86 5.86 11.95
C PRO A 263 -20.86 6.91 12.46
N ILE A 264 -19.74 6.49 13.04
CA ILE A 264 -18.71 7.38 13.58
C ILE A 264 -17.97 8.04 12.42
N LYS A 265 -17.93 9.38 12.41
CA LYS A 265 -17.17 10.15 11.43
C LYS A 265 -15.73 10.31 11.87
N ILE A 266 -14.85 10.44 10.89
CA ILE A 266 -13.44 10.70 11.14
C ILE A 266 -13.27 12.11 11.78
N ASP A 267 -12.43 12.20 12.81
CA ASP A 267 -11.91 13.48 13.28
C ASP A 267 -10.74 13.90 12.35
N LEU A 268 -11.08 14.71 11.36
CA LEU A 268 -10.12 15.20 10.38
C LEU A 268 -9.03 16.09 11.00
N LYS A 269 -9.34 16.83 12.07
CA LYS A 269 -8.34 17.66 12.76
C LYS A 269 -7.28 16.78 13.42
N LYS A 270 -7.71 15.71 14.10
CA LYS A 270 -6.81 14.71 14.71
C LYS A 270 -5.98 14.00 13.63
N ALA A 271 -6.60 13.56 12.52
CA ALA A 271 -5.91 12.92 11.42
C ALA A 271 -4.85 13.83 10.77
N MET A 272 -5.21 15.09 10.45
CA MET A 272 -4.27 16.07 9.87
C MET A 272 -3.13 16.42 10.83
N LYS A 273 -3.39 16.48 12.13
CA LYS A 273 -2.35 16.68 13.15
C LYS A 273 -1.36 15.50 13.17
N ILE A 274 -1.83 14.27 13.07
CA ILE A 274 -0.98 13.06 12.96
C ILE A 274 -0.09 13.16 11.72
N ILE A 275 -0.68 13.48 10.56
CA ILE A 275 0.05 13.65 9.29
C ILE A 275 1.12 14.74 9.45
N HIS A 276 0.77 15.89 9.99
CA HIS A 276 1.70 17.01 10.17
C HIS A 276 2.84 16.65 11.12
N ASN A 277 2.53 16.10 12.30
CA ASN A 277 3.52 15.77 13.34
C ASN A 277 4.51 14.69 12.88
N SER A 278 4.07 13.79 11.98
CA SER A 278 4.95 12.76 11.42
C SER A 278 5.94 13.28 10.38
N GLY A 279 5.85 14.56 9.99
CA GLY A 279 6.64 15.12 8.89
C GLY A 279 6.27 14.54 7.53
N TYR A 280 5.10 13.92 7.37
CA TYR A 280 4.66 13.29 6.13
C TYR A 280 4.66 14.28 4.95
N ARG A 281 5.19 13.81 3.81
CA ARG A 281 5.15 14.55 2.54
C ARG A 281 4.62 13.61 1.47
N GLY A 282 3.46 13.90 0.92
CA GLY A 282 2.84 13.03 -0.08
C GLY A 282 1.35 13.33 -0.28
N TYR A 283 0.65 12.35 -0.86
CA TYR A 283 -0.76 12.51 -1.15
C TYR A 283 -1.62 12.10 0.05
N VAL A 284 -2.68 12.85 0.27
CA VAL A 284 -3.84 12.46 1.08
C VAL A 284 -4.96 12.16 0.09
N SER A 285 -5.15 10.89 -0.21
CA SER A 285 -6.22 10.41 -1.07
C SER A 285 -7.53 10.42 -0.29
N ILE A 286 -8.60 10.96 -0.84
CA ILE A 286 -9.90 10.93 -0.19
C ILE A 286 -10.82 9.90 -0.84
N GLU A 287 -11.58 9.20 0.00
CA GLU A 287 -12.55 8.21 -0.43
C GLU A 287 -13.84 8.36 0.39
N THR A 288 -14.94 8.67 -0.30
CA THR A 288 -16.28 8.57 0.27
C THR A 288 -16.86 7.19 -0.04
N LEU A 289 -17.71 6.70 0.85
CA LEU A 289 -18.20 5.32 0.79
C LEU A 289 -19.72 5.29 0.82
N SER A 290 -20.32 4.59 -0.15
CA SER A 290 -21.71 4.20 -0.05
C SER A 290 -21.91 3.29 1.16
N PRO A 291 -22.89 3.56 2.04
CA PRO A 291 -23.23 2.65 3.13
C PRO A 291 -23.51 1.25 2.61
N LYS A 292 -22.92 0.22 3.22
CA LYS A 292 -23.12 -1.16 2.78
C LYS A 292 -24.38 -1.73 3.41
N THR A 293 -25.13 -2.45 2.61
CA THR A 293 -26.18 -3.36 3.10
C THR A 293 -25.56 -4.73 3.40
N PRO A 294 -25.98 -5.42 4.45
CA PRO A 294 -25.55 -6.79 4.71
C PRO A 294 -25.77 -7.69 3.50
N LYS A 295 -24.83 -8.63 3.28
CA LYS A 295 -24.86 -9.54 2.13
C LYS A 295 -26.21 -10.32 2.10
N GLY A 296 -26.87 -10.32 0.94
CA GLY A 296 -28.14 -11.00 0.74
C GLY A 296 -29.38 -10.17 1.07
N GLN A 297 -29.23 -8.93 1.52
CA GLN A 297 -30.34 -7.99 1.71
C GLN A 297 -30.40 -6.98 0.56
N PRO A 298 -31.59 -6.45 0.24
CA PRO A 298 -31.75 -5.37 -0.73
C PRO A 298 -31.06 -4.09 -0.23
N GLU A 299 -30.61 -3.25 -1.15
CA GLU A 299 -30.00 -1.96 -0.82
C GLU A 299 -30.94 -1.14 0.09
N ASN A 300 -30.36 -0.68 1.22
CA ASN A 300 -31.10 0.17 2.16
C ASN A 300 -31.26 1.60 1.61
N THR A 301 -32.14 2.38 2.24
CA THR A 301 -32.42 3.77 1.82
C THR A 301 -31.17 4.65 1.76
N ALA A 302 -30.26 4.52 2.73
CA ALA A 302 -29.02 5.30 2.77
C ALA A 302 -28.07 4.92 1.61
N GLN A 303 -27.98 3.65 1.26
CA GLN A 303 -27.19 3.19 0.12
C GLN A 303 -27.79 3.68 -1.21
N LYS A 304 -29.10 3.65 -1.36
CA LYS A 304 -29.79 4.18 -2.54
C LYS A 304 -29.67 5.70 -2.68
N ALA A 305 -29.60 6.41 -1.56
CA ALA A 305 -29.47 7.88 -1.52
C ALA A 305 -28.03 8.36 -1.67
N TYR A 306 -27.02 7.47 -1.63
CA TYR A 306 -25.63 7.89 -1.77
C TYR A 306 -25.33 8.38 -3.19
N ASP A 307 -24.87 9.62 -3.26
CA ASP A 307 -24.44 10.27 -4.48
C ASP A 307 -22.98 10.75 -4.33
N PRO A 308 -22.02 10.16 -5.06
CA PRO A 308 -20.62 10.57 -4.98
C PRO A 308 -20.41 12.02 -5.46
N TYR A 309 -21.24 12.53 -6.37
CA TYR A 309 -21.16 13.91 -6.84
C TYR A 309 -21.51 14.95 -5.76
N VAL A 310 -22.21 14.53 -4.72
CA VAL A 310 -22.52 15.33 -3.53
C VAL A 310 -21.53 15.03 -2.39
N ALA A 311 -21.27 13.75 -2.12
CA ALA A 311 -20.44 13.32 -0.99
C ALA A 311 -18.98 13.72 -1.14
N VAL A 312 -18.37 13.52 -2.32
CA VAL A 312 -16.96 13.84 -2.57
C VAL A 312 -16.64 15.32 -2.39
N PRO A 313 -17.37 16.28 -2.98
CA PRO A 313 -17.10 17.70 -2.77
C PRO A 313 -17.28 18.15 -1.29
N ALA A 314 -18.28 17.60 -0.62
CA ALA A 314 -18.53 17.90 0.80
C ALA A 314 -17.37 17.42 1.70
N PHE A 315 -16.89 16.19 1.46
CA PHE A 315 -15.76 15.63 2.21
C PHE A 315 -14.46 16.36 1.87
N LEU A 316 -14.20 16.65 0.58
CA LEU A 316 -13.05 17.43 0.13
C LEU A 316 -12.97 18.80 0.83
N LYS A 317 -14.11 19.51 0.93
CA LYS A 317 -14.19 20.78 1.66
C LYS A 317 -13.77 20.63 3.11
N SER A 318 -14.22 19.57 3.77
CA SER A 318 -13.89 19.30 5.18
C SER A 318 -12.41 18.93 5.35
N VAL A 319 -11.84 18.13 4.46
CA VAL A 319 -10.41 17.76 4.44
C VAL A 319 -9.54 19.01 4.24
N ARG A 320 -9.89 19.87 3.28
CA ARG A 320 -9.15 21.13 3.03
C ARG A 320 -9.20 22.07 4.22
N ALA A 321 -10.35 22.17 4.89
CA ALA A 321 -10.48 23.01 6.08
C ALA A 321 -9.58 22.52 7.22
N ALA A 322 -9.58 21.21 7.49
CA ALA A 322 -8.73 20.61 8.51
C ALA A 322 -7.24 20.70 8.15
N ALA A 323 -6.88 20.51 6.88
CA ALA A 323 -5.51 20.68 6.41
C ALA A 323 -5.02 22.11 6.60
N LYS A 324 -5.84 23.12 6.24
CA LYS A 324 -5.48 24.53 6.40
C LYS A 324 -5.14 24.89 7.86
N GLU A 325 -5.83 24.30 8.84
CA GLU A 325 -5.56 24.54 10.27
C GLU A 325 -4.20 23.99 10.73
N GLN A 326 -3.62 23.00 10.05
CA GLN A 326 -2.41 22.32 10.47
C GLN A 326 -1.18 22.67 9.63
N PHE A 327 -1.36 23.09 8.39
CA PHE A 327 -0.25 23.27 7.43
C PHE A 327 -0.01 24.74 7.01
N ASN A 328 -0.73 25.68 7.60
CA ASN A 328 -0.54 27.13 7.39
C ASN A 328 0.31 27.78 8.48
#